data_2a3a42e231d2d0c37dfa581801417e3a
#
_entry.id   2a3a42e231d2d0c37dfa581801417e3a
#
_cell.length_a   1.000
_cell.length_b   1.000
_cell.length_c   1.000
_cell.angle_alpha   90.00
_cell.angle_beta   90.00
_cell.angle_gamma   90.00
#
_symmetry.space_group_name_H-M   'P 1'
#
loop_
_entity.id
_entity.type
_entity.pdbx_description
1 polymer ?
#
loop_
_entity_poly.entity_id
_entity_poly.type
_entity_poly.pdbx_seq_one_letter_code
_entity_poly.pdbx_strand_id
1 'polypeptide(L)'
;MRQLKKSRWGALKGKWVTHDTRDEIVDYVRRWSDRTELPAKRLVQWIGLGMSKYHDWKQRYGQVNEHNGRVPRDHWLEAWEREAILAFHAQHPLEGYRRLTYMLMDADRVAASPATVYRVLKRAGCLERWNRSESRKGQGFQQPLQPHEHWHIDISYVNVCGTFYYLISVLDGCSRYIVHWELREAMKEADVEIVLQRAREAFPDSRPRIISDNGPQFVARDFKEFIRLSGMTHVRTSPYYPQSNGKLERWHGTLKQDCLRPNVPLSIEEARLLVVRFVQHYNQSRLHSAIGYVTPADRLAGRQQAIFAARDQKLAAARERRATRRKEQTQRYQHTQHIACENGTQGKASGVQGAAMSPLVARAADADSTYRPTEGETNPVANLKPLTPHSEYSSSR
;
A
#
# COMPACT_ATOMS: atom_id res chain seq x y z
N MET A 1 13.71 -47.42 12.15
CA MET A 1 13.01 -46.75 11.02
C MET A 1 12.61 -45.27 11.32
N ARG A 2 11.82 -44.95 12.37
CA ARG A 2 11.47 -43.56 12.67
C ARG A 2 12.66 -42.62 12.96
N GLN A 3 13.71 -43.11 13.63
CA GLN A 3 14.93 -42.32 13.92
C GLN A 3 15.78 -42.11 12.67
N LEU A 4 15.97 -43.12 11.81
CA LEU A 4 16.67 -43.00 10.54
C LEU A 4 16.02 -41.97 9.59
N LYS A 5 14.71 -41.91 9.59
CA LYS A 5 13.94 -40.96 8.79
C LYS A 5 14.21 -39.52 9.20
N LYS A 6 14.26 -39.22 10.52
CA LYS A 6 14.40 -37.87 11.04
C LYS A 6 15.80 -37.29 10.90
N SER A 7 16.80 -38.16 10.97
CA SER A 7 18.21 -37.76 10.88
C SER A 7 18.73 -37.65 9.44
N ARG A 8 18.21 -38.46 8.50
CA ARG A 8 18.75 -38.55 7.15
C ARG A 8 17.95 -37.75 6.09
N TRP A 9 16.62 -37.80 6.15
CA TRP A 9 15.78 -37.27 5.08
C TRP A 9 14.90 -36.07 5.49
N GLY A 10 14.90 -35.69 6.75
CA GLY A 10 14.12 -34.57 7.26
C GLY A 10 12.60 -34.77 7.13
N ALA A 11 11.86 -33.69 6.90
CA ALA A 11 10.41 -33.70 6.80
C ALA A 11 9.94 -34.05 5.39
N LEU A 12 9.42 -35.28 5.20
CA LEU A 12 8.92 -35.77 3.90
C LEU A 12 7.46 -35.38 3.61
N LYS A 13 6.73 -34.82 4.58
CA LYS A 13 5.32 -34.42 4.42
C LYS A 13 5.11 -33.07 3.72
N GLY A 14 6.18 -32.29 3.47
CA GLY A 14 6.12 -31.00 2.80
C GLY A 14 5.78 -31.12 1.30
N LYS A 15 5.33 -30.01 0.72
CA LYS A 15 5.07 -29.92 -0.72
C LYS A 15 6.35 -30.04 -1.57
N TRP A 16 7.50 -29.86 -0.97
CA TRP A 16 8.78 -29.87 -1.65
C TRP A 16 9.81 -30.72 -0.90
N VAL A 17 10.42 -31.64 -1.62
CA VAL A 17 11.55 -32.47 -1.18
C VAL A 17 12.62 -32.32 -2.27
N THR A 18 13.86 -32.13 -1.88
CA THR A 18 14.98 -31.99 -2.84
C THR A 18 15.07 -33.23 -3.75
N HIS A 19 15.50 -33.05 -5.00
CA HIS A 19 15.63 -34.17 -5.95
C HIS A 19 16.59 -35.24 -5.44
N ASP A 20 17.68 -34.85 -4.81
CA ASP A 20 18.65 -35.81 -4.21
C ASP A 20 17.98 -36.69 -3.14
N THR A 21 17.23 -36.07 -2.21
CA THR A 21 16.51 -36.83 -1.17
C THR A 21 15.40 -37.70 -1.76
N ARG A 22 14.73 -37.24 -2.82
CA ARG A 22 13.72 -38.01 -3.55
C ARG A 22 14.34 -39.27 -4.16
N ASP A 23 15.43 -39.08 -4.88
CA ASP A 23 16.13 -40.17 -5.59
C ASP A 23 16.77 -41.15 -4.61
N GLU A 24 17.36 -40.67 -3.52
CA GLU A 24 17.87 -41.49 -2.44
C GLU A 24 16.77 -42.40 -1.80
N ILE A 25 15.55 -41.87 -1.65
CA ILE A 25 14.42 -42.66 -1.11
C ILE A 25 13.96 -43.71 -2.12
N VAL A 26 13.92 -43.37 -3.41
CA VAL A 26 13.59 -44.35 -4.46
C VAL A 26 14.62 -45.48 -4.49
N ASP A 27 15.91 -45.15 -4.41
CA ASP A 27 16.99 -46.13 -4.35
C ASP A 27 16.92 -46.99 -3.08
N TYR A 28 16.64 -46.37 -1.94
CA TYR A 28 16.44 -47.10 -0.69
C TYR A 28 15.32 -48.12 -0.80
N VAL A 29 14.14 -47.74 -1.34
CA VAL A 29 13.01 -48.65 -1.48
C VAL A 29 13.34 -49.78 -2.47
N ARG A 30 13.99 -49.50 -3.62
CA ARG A 30 14.41 -50.51 -4.57
C ARG A 30 15.35 -51.50 -3.92
N ARG A 31 16.46 -51.05 -3.36
CA ARG A 31 17.48 -51.86 -2.74
C ARG A 31 16.94 -52.81 -1.65
N TRP A 32 16.07 -52.28 -0.79
CA TRP A 32 15.50 -53.07 0.31
C TRP A 32 14.37 -53.98 -0.16
N SER A 33 13.61 -53.61 -1.17
CA SER A 33 12.63 -54.53 -1.80
C SER A 33 13.33 -55.76 -2.39
N ASP A 34 14.45 -55.55 -3.10
CA ASP A 34 15.21 -56.63 -3.73
C ASP A 34 15.91 -57.52 -2.69
N ARG A 35 16.43 -56.99 -1.58
CA ARG A 35 17.15 -57.74 -0.55
C ARG A 35 16.23 -58.49 0.42
N THR A 36 15.03 -58.05 0.64
CA THR A 36 14.15 -58.57 1.69
C THR A 36 12.88 -59.22 1.16
N GLU A 37 12.69 -59.23 -0.16
CA GLU A 37 11.45 -59.70 -0.84
C GLU A 37 10.19 -59.01 -0.36
N LEU A 38 10.32 -57.93 0.43
CA LEU A 38 9.19 -57.15 0.91
C LEU A 38 8.64 -56.26 -0.22
N PRO A 39 7.31 -56.21 -0.38
CA PRO A 39 6.73 -55.32 -1.40
C PRO A 39 7.05 -53.86 -1.10
N ALA A 40 7.39 -53.10 -2.14
CA ALA A 40 7.74 -51.69 -2.06
C ALA A 40 6.67 -50.87 -1.30
N LYS A 41 5.39 -51.27 -1.41
CA LYS A 41 4.27 -50.67 -0.67
C LYS A 41 4.48 -50.65 0.84
N ARG A 42 5.04 -51.73 1.40
CA ARG A 42 5.27 -51.86 2.86
C ARG A 42 6.41 -50.95 3.33
N LEU A 43 7.49 -50.87 2.54
CA LEU A 43 8.61 -49.99 2.80
C LEU A 43 8.22 -48.50 2.72
N VAL A 44 7.45 -48.14 1.69
CA VAL A 44 6.91 -46.78 1.50
C VAL A 44 6.01 -46.36 2.65
N GLN A 45 5.12 -47.26 3.13
CA GLN A 45 4.30 -47.02 4.31
C GLN A 45 5.13 -46.80 5.57
N TRP A 46 6.21 -47.59 5.79
CA TRP A 46 7.10 -47.42 6.94
C TRP A 46 7.85 -46.08 6.91
N ILE A 47 8.20 -45.61 5.71
CA ILE A 47 8.77 -44.27 5.51
C ILE A 47 7.69 -43.19 5.76
N GLY A 48 6.38 -43.54 5.72
CA GLY A 48 5.27 -42.62 5.88
C GLY A 48 5.04 -41.75 4.65
N LEU A 49 5.33 -42.30 3.49
CA LEU A 49 5.09 -41.71 2.19
C LEU A 49 3.80 -42.30 1.57
N GLY A 50 3.03 -41.48 0.85
CA GLY A 50 1.89 -42.02 0.07
C GLY A 50 2.37 -42.71 -1.20
N MET A 51 1.72 -43.81 -1.60
CA MET A 51 2.08 -44.57 -2.82
C MET A 51 2.05 -43.72 -4.09
N SER A 52 1.03 -42.86 -4.25
CA SER A 52 0.94 -41.97 -5.41
C SER A 52 2.17 -41.04 -5.51
N LYS A 53 2.64 -40.51 -4.35
CA LYS A 53 3.83 -39.67 -4.30
C LYS A 53 5.10 -40.47 -4.62
N TYR A 54 5.18 -41.71 -4.18
CA TYR A 54 6.31 -42.57 -4.51
C TYR A 54 6.37 -42.93 -6.00
N HIS A 55 5.21 -43.20 -6.64
CA HIS A 55 5.13 -43.44 -8.08
C HIS A 55 5.54 -42.23 -8.89
N ASP A 56 5.06 -41.04 -8.51
CA ASP A 56 5.47 -39.77 -9.12
C ASP A 56 7.00 -39.55 -8.97
N TRP A 57 7.57 -39.86 -7.83
CA TRP A 57 9.02 -39.79 -7.59
C TRP A 57 9.82 -40.80 -8.43
N LYS A 58 9.31 -42.03 -8.62
CA LYS A 58 9.91 -43.05 -9.46
C LYS A 58 9.92 -42.61 -10.94
N GLN A 59 8.87 -41.95 -11.41
CA GLN A 59 8.79 -41.43 -12.79
C GLN A 59 9.79 -40.28 -13.01
N ARG A 60 10.01 -39.45 -11.99
CA ARG A 60 10.93 -38.30 -12.03
C ARG A 60 12.34 -38.62 -11.51
N TYR A 61 12.65 -39.88 -11.37
CA TYR A 61 13.99 -40.32 -10.91
C TYR A 61 15.09 -39.81 -11.85
N GLY A 62 16.15 -39.22 -11.28
CA GLY A 62 17.27 -38.64 -12.03
C GLY A 62 16.96 -37.25 -12.64
N GLN A 63 15.74 -36.72 -12.51
CA GLN A 63 15.40 -35.42 -13.04
C GLN A 63 15.47 -34.34 -11.93
N VAL A 64 16.01 -33.19 -12.28
CA VAL A 64 15.96 -32.04 -11.37
C VAL A 64 14.53 -31.64 -11.13
N ASN A 65 14.19 -31.34 -9.87
CA ASN A 65 12.84 -30.85 -9.55
C ASN A 65 12.59 -29.50 -10.23
N GLU A 66 11.66 -29.46 -11.16
CA GLU A 66 11.08 -28.20 -11.64
C GLU A 66 10.28 -27.58 -10.52
N HIS A 67 10.80 -26.51 -9.95
CA HIS A 67 10.21 -25.88 -8.78
C HIS A 67 9.12 -24.91 -9.21
N ASN A 68 7.85 -25.30 -9.11
CA ASN A 68 6.68 -24.43 -9.37
C ASN A 68 6.72 -23.09 -8.60
N GLY A 69 7.49 -22.99 -7.53
CA GLY A 69 7.68 -21.77 -6.76
C GLY A 69 8.74 -20.82 -7.34
N ARG A 70 9.59 -21.28 -8.27
CA ARG A 70 10.65 -20.45 -8.90
C ARG A 70 10.33 -20.02 -10.33
N VAL A 71 9.31 -20.56 -10.94
CA VAL A 71 8.82 -20.04 -12.22
C VAL A 71 8.19 -18.67 -11.93
N PRO A 72 8.78 -17.56 -12.39
CA PRO A 72 8.22 -16.25 -12.13
C PRO A 72 6.83 -16.18 -12.73
N ARG A 73 5.85 -15.79 -11.93
CA ARG A 73 4.50 -15.56 -12.42
C ARG A 73 4.44 -14.17 -13.08
N ASP A 74 3.55 -13.99 -14.03
CA ASP A 74 3.35 -12.74 -14.78
C ASP A 74 3.10 -11.50 -13.92
N HIS A 75 2.61 -11.70 -12.67
CA HIS A 75 2.41 -10.63 -11.71
C HIS A 75 3.62 -10.34 -10.79
N TRP A 76 4.74 -11.05 -10.93
CA TRP A 76 5.94 -10.77 -10.15
C TRP A 76 6.66 -9.56 -10.73
N LEU A 77 7.13 -8.69 -9.83
CA LEU A 77 7.84 -7.48 -10.21
C LEU A 77 9.23 -7.79 -10.76
N GLU A 78 9.65 -6.97 -11.72
CA GLU A 78 11.04 -6.90 -12.16
C GLU A 78 11.92 -6.17 -11.12
N ALA A 79 13.24 -6.27 -11.24
CA ALA A 79 14.15 -5.64 -10.29
C ALA A 79 13.96 -4.12 -10.22
N TRP A 80 13.95 -3.46 -11.38
CA TRP A 80 13.74 -2.00 -11.46
C TRP A 80 12.40 -1.54 -10.88
N GLU A 81 11.34 -2.36 -10.98
CA GLU A 81 10.03 -2.02 -10.41
C GLU A 81 10.06 -2.03 -8.87
N ARG A 82 10.84 -2.95 -8.27
CA ARG A 82 11.05 -2.98 -6.82
C ARG A 82 11.83 -1.76 -6.34
N GLU A 83 12.89 -1.41 -7.06
CA GLU A 83 13.70 -0.22 -6.79
C GLU A 83 12.85 1.06 -6.90
N ALA A 84 12.02 1.17 -7.95
CA ALA A 84 11.12 2.31 -8.12
C ALA A 84 10.09 2.42 -6.98
N ILE A 85 9.56 1.30 -6.46
CA ILE A 85 8.66 1.31 -5.29
C ILE A 85 9.37 1.84 -4.05
N LEU A 86 10.61 1.40 -3.79
CA LEU A 86 11.40 1.83 -2.63
C LEU A 86 11.78 3.31 -2.73
N ALA A 87 12.24 3.75 -3.90
CA ALA A 87 12.59 5.16 -4.15
C ALA A 87 11.36 6.07 -3.98
N PHE A 88 10.20 5.65 -4.48
CA PHE A 88 8.96 6.42 -4.33
C PHE A 88 8.49 6.47 -2.87
N HIS A 89 8.64 5.38 -2.12
CA HIS A 89 8.34 5.37 -0.68
C HIS A 89 9.25 6.33 0.10
N ALA A 90 10.53 6.42 -0.25
CA ALA A 90 11.47 7.35 0.38
C ALA A 90 11.06 8.82 0.16
N GLN A 91 10.44 9.15 -0.97
CA GLN A 91 9.89 10.48 -1.26
C GLN A 91 8.56 10.75 -0.53
N HIS A 92 7.83 9.70 -0.15
CA HIS A 92 6.52 9.78 0.49
C HIS A 92 6.43 8.90 1.76
N PRO A 93 7.29 9.13 2.77
CA PRO A 93 7.43 8.22 3.92
C PRO A 93 6.19 8.15 4.82
N LEU A 94 5.37 9.18 4.81
CA LEU A 94 4.15 9.26 5.62
C LEU A 94 2.94 8.55 4.99
N GLU A 95 3.09 8.09 3.74
CA GLU A 95 1.98 7.48 3.02
C GLU A 95 1.91 5.96 3.25
N GLY A 96 0.73 5.49 3.66
CA GLY A 96 0.50 4.06 3.84
C GLY A 96 0.57 3.30 2.51
N TYR A 97 1.10 2.06 2.52
CA TYR A 97 1.37 1.25 1.32
C TYR A 97 0.19 1.17 0.32
N ARG A 98 -1.06 1.17 0.79
CA ARG A 98 -2.22 1.12 -0.10
C ARG A 98 -2.38 2.40 -0.91
N ARG A 99 -2.24 3.57 -0.26
CA ARG A 99 -2.29 4.87 -0.94
C ARG A 99 -1.08 5.02 -1.87
N LEU A 100 0.10 4.67 -1.40
CA LEU A 100 1.33 4.66 -2.18
C LEU A 100 1.19 3.83 -3.47
N THR A 101 0.51 2.69 -3.41
CA THR A 101 0.24 1.85 -4.59
C THR A 101 -0.51 2.60 -5.68
N TYR A 102 -1.57 3.32 -5.31
CA TYR A 102 -2.36 4.07 -6.29
C TYR A 102 -1.63 5.31 -6.78
N MET A 103 -0.89 5.99 -5.92
CA MET A 103 -0.01 7.09 -6.32
C MET A 103 1.04 6.64 -7.34
N LEU A 104 1.66 5.47 -7.15
CA LEU A 104 2.60 4.86 -8.12
C LEU A 104 1.94 4.59 -9.47
N MET A 105 0.70 4.09 -9.47
CA MET A 105 -0.04 3.83 -10.70
C MET A 105 -0.48 5.11 -11.41
N ASP A 106 -0.93 6.10 -10.66
CA ASP A 106 -1.39 7.38 -11.21
C ASP A 106 -0.21 8.20 -11.77
N ALA A 107 0.96 8.08 -11.16
CA ALA A 107 2.21 8.69 -11.64
C ALA A 107 2.93 7.86 -12.74
N ASP A 108 2.32 6.81 -13.27
CA ASP A 108 2.89 5.91 -14.28
C ASP A 108 4.27 5.32 -13.94
N ARG A 109 4.58 5.19 -12.63
CA ARG A 109 5.86 4.64 -12.16
C ARG A 109 5.85 3.11 -12.19
N VAL A 110 4.93 2.50 -11.43
CA VAL A 110 4.79 1.04 -11.36
C VAL A 110 3.32 0.68 -11.20
N ALA A 111 2.83 -0.23 -12.04
CA ALA A 111 1.49 -0.81 -11.89
C ALA A 111 1.59 -2.18 -11.22
N ALA A 112 1.21 -2.23 -9.94
CA ALA A 112 1.23 -3.43 -9.11
C ALA A 112 0.02 -3.45 -8.16
N SER A 113 -0.30 -4.64 -7.62
CA SER A 113 -1.36 -4.73 -6.60
C SER A 113 -0.88 -4.21 -5.23
N PRO A 114 -1.78 -3.72 -4.36
CA PRO A 114 -1.42 -3.30 -3.01
C PRO A 114 -0.73 -4.40 -2.19
N ALA A 115 -1.11 -5.66 -2.39
CA ALA A 115 -0.48 -6.80 -1.73
C ALA A 115 0.98 -7.01 -2.19
N THR A 116 1.29 -6.68 -3.44
CA THR A 116 2.65 -6.77 -3.97
C THR A 116 3.53 -5.65 -3.42
N VAL A 117 3.05 -4.40 -3.43
CA VAL A 117 3.74 -3.26 -2.83
C VAL A 117 4.00 -3.50 -1.34
N TYR A 118 2.99 -3.99 -0.59
CA TYR A 118 3.16 -4.37 0.82
C TYR A 118 4.32 -5.36 1.03
N ARG A 119 4.43 -6.42 0.18
CA ARG A 119 5.50 -7.42 0.32
C ARG A 119 6.88 -6.82 0.05
N VAL A 120 7.00 -5.92 -0.93
CA VAL A 120 8.26 -5.22 -1.23
C VAL A 120 8.69 -4.37 -0.03
N LEU A 121 7.81 -3.50 0.46
CA LEU A 121 8.10 -2.62 1.59
C LEU A 121 8.36 -3.40 2.88
N LYS A 122 7.62 -4.50 3.13
CA LYS A 122 7.84 -5.35 4.29
C LYS A 122 9.22 -6.03 4.24
N ARG A 123 9.63 -6.54 3.08
CA ARG A 123 10.95 -7.16 2.89
C ARG A 123 12.08 -6.15 3.09
N ALA A 124 11.89 -4.91 2.69
CA ALA A 124 12.85 -3.82 2.89
C ALA A 124 12.83 -3.21 4.31
N GLY A 125 11.99 -3.72 5.23
CA GLY A 125 11.90 -3.18 6.59
C GLY A 125 11.22 -1.81 6.70
N CYS A 126 10.59 -1.33 5.62
CA CYS A 126 9.96 0.01 5.57
C CYS A 126 8.57 0.08 6.23
N LEU A 127 8.08 -1.02 6.80
CA LEU A 127 6.76 -1.06 7.44
C LEU A 127 6.91 -1.33 8.92
N GLU A 128 6.76 -0.29 9.73
CA GLU A 128 6.69 -0.42 11.19
C GLU A 128 5.35 -1.05 11.63
N ARG A 129 5.40 -1.85 12.69
CA ARG A 129 4.19 -2.39 13.31
C ARG A 129 3.55 -1.31 14.18
N TRP A 130 2.51 -0.66 13.67
CA TRP A 130 1.60 0.09 14.52
C TRP A 130 0.64 -0.90 15.21
N ASN A 131 0.56 -0.86 16.52
CA ASN A 131 -0.50 -1.54 17.26
C ASN A 131 -1.83 -0.88 16.89
N ARG A 132 -2.59 -1.53 16.02
CA ARG A 132 -3.95 -1.08 15.70
C ARG A 132 -4.87 -1.48 16.85
N SER A 133 -5.49 -0.48 17.48
CA SER A 133 -6.72 -0.72 18.23
C SER A 133 -7.80 -1.26 17.29
N GLU A 134 -8.52 -2.29 17.72
CA GLU A 134 -9.62 -2.85 16.93
C GLU A 134 -10.69 -1.79 16.71
N SER A 135 -11.03 -1.57 15.43
CA SER A 135 -12.11 -0.66 15.06
C SER A 135 -13.46 -1.34 15.32
N ARG A 136 -14.21 -0.87 16.30
CA ARG A 136 -15.61 -1.28 16.51
C ARG A 136 -16.46 -0.64 15.42
N LYS A 137 -16.80 -1.40 14.38
CA LYS A 137 -17.76 -0.99 13.38
C LYS A 137 -19.17 -1.16 13.93
N GLY A 138 -19.86 -0.08 14.21
CA GLY A 138 -21.31 -0.11 14.42
C GLY A 138 -22.07 -0.35 13.11
N GLN A 139 -23.31 -0.85 13.19
CA GLN A 139 -24.22 -0.96 12.05
C GLN A 139 -24.60 0.46 11.62
N GLY A 140 -24.29 0.78 10.36
CA GLY A 140 -24.03 2.13 9.95
C GLY A 140 -25.27 2.98 9.64
N PHE A 141 -25.09 4.26 9.83
CA PHE A 141 -25.80 5.34 9.17
C PHE A 141 -25.84 5.15 7.64
N GLN A 142 -27.00 5.40 7.04
CA GLN A 142 -27.17 5.31 5.59
C GLN A 142 -26.22 6.28 4.89
N GLN A 143 -25.28 5.72 4.12
CA GLN A 143 -24.26 6.53 3.47
C GLN A 143 -24.84 7.21 2.24
N PRO A 144 -24.52 8.51 1.99
CA PRO A 144 -24.95 9.20 0.78
C PRO A 144 -24.32 8.57 -0.45
N LEU A 145 -25.11 8.41 -1.49
CA LEU A 145 -24.69 7.77 -2.75
C LEU A 145 -24.15 8.81 -3.74
N GLN A 146 -24.68 10.03 -3.67
CA GLN A 146 -24.32 11.12 -4.59
C GLN A 146 -23.66 12.30 -3.85
N PRO A 147 -22.80 13.07 -4.54
CA PRO A 147 -22.29 14.34 -4.02
C PRO A 147 -23.42 15.29 -3.65
N HIS A 148 -23.19 16.10 -2.64
CA HIS A 148 -24.11 17.12 -2.12
C HIS A 148 -25.45 16.60 -1.58
N GLU A 149 -25.62 15.29 -1.40
CA GLU A 149 -26.78 14.71 -0.73
C GLU A 149 -26.74 14.98 0.78
N HIS A 150 -25.57 14.82 1.40
CA HIS A 150 -25.35 15.10 2.82
C HIS A 150 -24.11 15.96 3.03
N TRP A 151 -24.26 17.08 3.72
CA TRP A 151 -23.12 17.84 4.27
C TRP A 151 -23.04 17.66 5.78
N HIS A 152 -21.88 17.29 6.23
CA HIS A 152 -21.56 17.23 7.66
C HIS A 152 -20.94 18.55 8.07
N ILE A 153 -21.39 19.11 9.19
CA ILE A 153 -20.79 20.31 9.80
C ILE A 153 -20.39 20.02 11.23
N ASP A 154 -19.24 20.52 11.63
CA ASP A 154 -18.71 20.34 12.98
C ASP A 154 -17.69 21.43 13.31
N ILE A 155 -17.51 21.66 14.62
CA ILE A 155 -16.56 22.63 15.16
C ILE A 155 -15.47 21.90 15.92
N SER A 156 -14.23 22.20 15.61
CA SER A 156 -13.06 21.64 16.29
C SER A 156 -12.18 22.72 16.88
N TYR A 157 -11.69 22.49 18.09
CA TYR A 157 -10.74 23.38 18.74
C TYR A 157 -9.35 23.24 18.14
N VAL A 158 -8.72 24.36 17.81
CA VAL A 158 -7.33 24.45 17.35
C VAL A 158 -6.56 25.31 18.34
N ASN A 159 -5.53 24.75 18.94
CA ASN A 159 -4.65 25.51 19.83
C ASN A 159 -3.50 26.10 19.00
N VAL A 160 -3.31 27.41 19.11
CA VAL A 160 -2.20 28.17 18.53
C VAL A 160 -1.55 28.98 19.64
N CYS A 161 -0.33 28.65 20.02
CA CYS A 161 0.43 29.30 21.07
C CYS A 161 -0.35 29.49 22.40
N GLY A 162 -1.11 28.48 22.82
CA GLY A 162 -1.90 28.53 24.05
C GLY A 162 -3.29 29.14 23.93
N THR A 163 -3.62 29.79 22.81
CA THR A 163 -4.96 30.33 22.52
C THR A 163 -5.77 29.32 21.70
N PHE A 164 -7.04 29.14 22.10
CA PHE A 164 -7.96 28.25 21.39
C PHE A 164 -8.78 29.03 20.36
N TYR A 165 -8.73 28.52 19.14
CA TYR A 165 -9.53 28.97 18.00
C TYR A 165 -10.51 27.89 17.56
N TYR A 166 -11.53 28.24 16.81
CA TYR A 166 -12.63 27.38 16.41
C TYR A 166 -12.59 27.14 14.90
N LEU A 167 -12.26 25.90 14.53
CA LEU A 167 -12.30 25.46 13.14
C LEU A 167 -13.69 24.91 12.84
N ILE A 168 -14.46 25.65 12.07
CA ILE A 168 -15.76 25.23 11.54
C ILE A 168 -15.52 24.63 10.16
N SER A 169 -15.96 23.40 9.94
CA SER A 169 -15.74 22.68 8.68
C SER A 169 -17.03 22.10 8.14
N VAL A 170 -17.24 22.22 6.83
CA VAL A 170 -18.32 21.59 6.08
C VAL A 170 -17.73 20.56 5.12
N LEU A 171 -18.15 19.30 5.26
CA LEU A 171 -17.64 18.18 4.49
C LEU A 171 -18.78 17.48 3.75
N ASP A 172 -18.61 17.24 2.44
CA ASP A 172 -19.53 16.40 1.67
C ASP A 172 -19.41 14.93 2.07
N GLY A 173 -20.52 14.36 2.46
CA GLY A 173 -20.59 13.00 3.00
C GLY A 173 -20.25 11.90 2.01
N CYS A 174 -20.48 12.11 0.72
CA CYS A 174 -20.22 11.16 -0.35
C CYS A 174 -18.75 11.23 -0.81
N SER A 175 -18.33 12.41 -1.25
CA SER A 175 -17.00 12.61 -1.85
C SER A 175 -15.88 12.80 -0.83
N ARG A 176 -16.20 13.13 0.42
CA ARG A 176 -15.23 13.57 1.45
C ARG A 176 -14.60 14.92 1.15
N TYR A 177 -15.12 15.66 0.19
CA TYR A 177 -14.65 16.99 -0.18
C TYR A 177 -14.94 17.98 0.95
N ILE A 178 -13.95 18.80 1.31
CA ILE A 178 -14.16 19.94 2.21
C ILE A 178 -14.79 21.05 1.39
N VAL A 179 -16.08 21.25 1.59
CA VAL A 179 -16.89 22.21 0.84
C VAL A 179 -16.50 23.63 1.22
N HIS A 180 -16.43 23.87 2.54
CA HIS A 180 -15.97 25.13 3.10
C HIS A 180 -15.40 24.92 4.51
N TRP A 181 -14.59 25.87 4.96
CA TRP A 181 -14.05 25.88 6.32
C TRP A 181 -13.63 27.29 6.72
N GLU A 182 -13.68 27.58 8.01
CA GLU A 182 -13.12 28.81 8.55
C GLU A 182 -12.49 28.56 9.93
N LEU A 183 -11.43 29.30 10.21
CA LEU A 183 -10.80 29.35 11.53
C LEU A 183 -11.14 30.70 12.16
N ARG A 184 -11.90 30.66 13.27
CA ARG A 184 -12.49 31.85 13.93
C ARG A 184 -12.06 31.93 15.39
N GLU A 185 -12.16 33.15 15.93
CA GLU A 185 -11.89 33.45 17.35
C GLU A 185 -13.08 33.11 18.26
N ALA A 186 -14.27 33.05 17.69
CA ALA A 186 -15.50 32.70 18.38
C ALA A 186 -16.28 31.63 17.63
N MET A 187 -17.24 30.99 18.31
CA MET A 187 -18.15 30.00 17.73
C MET A 187 -19.60 30.32 18.01
N LYS A 188 -19.99 31.54 17.67
CA LYS A 188 -21.39 31.99 17.79
C LYS A 188 -22.22 31.33 16.69
N GLU A 189 -23.55 31.33 16.88
CA GLU A 189 -24.48 30.81 15.88
C GLU A 189 -24.31 31.48 14.52
N ALA A 190 -24.22 32.80 14.48
CA ALA A 190 -23.97 33.57 13.26
C ALA A 190 -22.71 33.19 12.53
N ASP A 191 -21.66 32.72 13.24
CA ASP A 191 -20.42 32.21 12.62
C ASP A 191 -20.68 30.95 11.82
N VAL A 192 -21.51 30.05 12.33
CA VAL A 192 -21.88 28.79 11.67
C VAL A 192 -22.77 29.07 10.44
N GLU A 193 -23.69 29.99 10.54
CA GLU A 193 -24.58 30.40 9.43
C GLU A 193 -23.77 30.99 8.28
N ILE A 194 -22.81 31.88 8.57
CA ILE A 194 -21.91 32.46 7.56
C ILE A 194 -21.10 31.35 6.85
N VAL A 195 -20.56 30.38 7.58
CA VAL A 195 -19.80 29.27 7.00
C VAL A 195 -20.67 28.42 6.07
N LEU A 196 -21.92 28.13 6.46
CA LEU A 196 -22.86 27.39 5.62
C LEU A 196 -23.32 28.23 4.42
N GLN A 197 -23.52 29.52 4.60
CA GLN A 197 -23.88 30.44 3.49
C GLN A 197 -22.78 30.45 2.43
N ARG A 198 -21.52 30.59 2.82
CA ARG A 198 -20.35 30.52 1.91
C ARG A 198 -20.22 29.17 1.24
N ALA A 199 -20.51 28.07 1.97
CA ALA A 199 -20.54 26.73 1.37
C ALA A 199 -21.60 26.63 0.26
N ARG A 200 -22.79 27.25 0.47
CA ARG A 200 -23.86 27.31 -0.55
C ARG A 200 -23.49 28.18 -1.74
N GLU A 201 -22.82 29.29 -1.51
CA GLU A 201 -22.37 30.19 -2.58
C GLU A 201 -21.39 29.47 -3.52
N ALA A 202 -20.54 28.54 -2.99
CA ALA A 202 -19.68 27.71 -3.80
C ALA A 202 -20.44 26.62 -4.60
N PHE A 203 -21.66 26.22 -4.14
CA PHE A 203 -22.50 25.21 -4.76
C PHE A 203 -23.97 25.59 -4.70
N PRO A 204 -24.42 26.62 -5.49
CA PRO A 204 -25.73 27.28 -5.35
C PRO A 204 -26.91 26.35 -5.65
N ASP A 205 -26.73 25.36 -6.52
CA ASP A 205 -27.76 24.40 -6.90
C ASP A 205 -27.97 23.27 -5.89
N SER A 206 -27.09 23.17 -4.91
CA SER A 206 -27.11 22.08 -3.92
C SER A 206 -28.15 22.34 -2.83
N ARG A 207 -28.90 21.33 -2.44
CA ARG A 207 -29.85 21.32 -1.33
C ARG A 207 -29.57 20.17 -0.38
N PRO A 208 -28.40 20.18 0.29
CA PRO A 208 -27.95 19.05 1.11
C PRO A 208 -28.81 18.92 2.39
N ARG A 209 -28.80 17.68 2.89
CA ARG A 209 -29.17 17.43 4.28
C ARG A 209 -27.98 17.76 5.16
N ILE A 210 -28.13 18.73 6.05
CA ILE A 210 -27.09 19.13 7.00
C ILE A 210 -27.09 18.16 8.18
N ILE A 211 -25.95 17.61 8.50
CA ILE A 211 -25.76 16.70 9.64
C ILE A 211 -24.78 17.36 10.60
N SER A 212 -25.24 17.63 11.83
CA SER A 212 -24.44 18.20 12.90
C SER A 212 -24.54 17.37 14.19
N ASP A 213 -23.70 17.67 15.15
CA ASP A 213 -23.91 17.27 16.54
C ASP A 213 -25.03 18.06 17.21
N ASN A 214 -25.17 17.94 18.54
CA ASN A 214 -26.15 18.66 19.36
C ASN A 214 -25.53 19.89 20.01
N GLY A 215 -24.48 20.48 19.46
CA GLY A 215 -23.91 21.72 19.97
C GLY A 215 -24.98 22.87 20.08
N PRO A 216 -24.86 23.77 21.06
CA PRO A 216 -25.85 24.84 21.29
C PRO A 216 -26.09 25.67 20.03
N GLN A 217 -25.06 25.97 19.24
CA GLN A 217 -25.14 26.74 17.99
C GLN A 217 -25.96 26.05 16.89
N PHE A 218 -26.10 24.72 16.90
CA PHE A 218 -26.90 23.95 15.94
C PHE A 218 -28.33 23.69 16.42
N VAL A 219 -28.61 23.96 17.69
CA VAL A 219 -29.94 23.78 18.30
C VAL A 219 -30.73 25.10 18.30
N ALA A 220 -30.06 26.24 18.16
CA ALA A 220 -30.60 27.57 18.20
C ALA A 220 -31.74 27.77 17.19
N ARG A 221 -32.64 28.70 17.50
CA ARG A 221 -33.83 28.95 16.69
C ARG A 221 -33.49 29.57 15.34
N ASP A 222 -32.55 30.50 15.35
CA ASP A 222 -32.17 31.27 14.15
C ASP A 222 -31.45 30.36 13.15
N PHE A 223 -30.58 29.46 13.62
CA PHE A 223 -29.98 28.45 12.78
C PHE A 223 -30.99 27.52 12.10
N LYS A 224 -32.04 27.09 12.80
CA LYS A 224 -33.10 26.25 12.21
C LYS A 224 -33.89 27.04 11.15
N GLU A 225 -34.18 28.32 11.43
CA GLU A 225 -34.85 29.19 10.49
C GLU A 225 -34.00 29.45 9.24
N PHE A 226 -32.69 29.71 9.42
CA PHE A 226 -31.74 29.82 8.31
C PHE A 226 -31.76 28.57 7.42
N ILE A 227 -31.67 27.37 8.02
CA ILE A 227 -31.73 26.11 7.28
C ILE A 227 -33.02 25.98 6.48
N ARG A 228 -34.18 26.30 7.09
CA ARG A 228 -35.51 26.24 6.46
C ARG A 228 -35.60 27.21 5.28
N LEU A 229 -35.23 28.47 5.47
CA LEU A 229 -35.23 29.49 4.43
C LEU A 229 -34.27 29.17 3.30
N SER A 230 -33.20 28.47 3.61
CA SER A 230 -32.22 28.02 2.64
C SER A 230 -32.63 26.78 1.81
N GLY A 231 -33.83 26.23 2.06
CA GLY A 231 -34.34 25.03 1.38
C GLY A 231 -33.55 23.77 1.69
N MET A 232 -32.80 23.77 2.81
CA MET A 232 -32.05 22.61 3.30
C MET A 232 -32.84 21.87 4.39
N THR A 233 -32.36 20.66 4.73
CA THR A 233 -32.90 19.92 5.88
C THR A 233 -31.82 19.72 6.92
N HIS A 234 -32.17 19.70 8.20
CA HIS A 234 -31.24 19.52 9.30
C HIS A 234 -31.53 18.21 10.05
N VAL A 235 -30.51 17.39 10.22
CA VAL A 235 -30.54 16.17 11.03
C VAL A 235 -29.47 16.25 12.08
N ARG A 236 -29.85 16.20 13.34
CA ARG A 236 -28.94 16.13 14.46
C ARG A 236 -28.58 14.70 14.76
N THR A 237 -27.32 14.46 15.06
CA THR A 237 -26.88 13.13 15.48
C THR A 237 -27.47 12.79 16.84
N SER A 238 -27.97 11.57 17.01
CA SER A 238 -28.41 11.11 18.32
C SER A 238 -27.21 11.06 19.30
N PRO A 239 -27.40 11.42 20.58
CA PRO A 239 -26.34 11.35 21.59
C PRO A 239 -25.70 9.96 21.70
N TYR A 240 -26.43 8.91 21.32
CA TYR A 240 -25.96 7.51 21.35
C TYR A 240 -25.40 7.02 20.01
N TYR A 241 -25.31 7.89 18.98
CA TYR A 241 -24.81 7.57 17.66
C TYR A 241 -23.70 8.52 17.17
N PRO A 242 -22.55 8.57 17.84
CA PRO A 242 -21.45 9.46 17.47
C PRO A 242 -20.85 9.16 16.09
N GLN A 243 -21.16 7.99 15.52
CA GLN A 243 -20.62 7.57 14.22
C GLN A 243 -21.09 8.40 13.03
N SER A 244 -22.19 9.11 13.15
CA SER A 244 -22.72 9.97 12.07
C SER A 244 -21.79 11.15 11.78
N ASN A 245 -21.06 11.68 12.76
CA ASN A 245 -20.08 12.75 12.58
C ASN A 245 -18.61 12.26 12.50
N GLY A 246 -18.37 10.96 12.62
CA GLY A 246 -17.04 10.34 12.55
C GLY A 246 -16.26 10.62 11.26
N LYS A 247 -16.93 11.16 10.22
CA LYS A 247 -16.28 11.64 9.00
C LYS A 247 -15.49 12.91 9.25
N LEU A 248 -16.10 13.88 9.94
CA LEU A 248 -15.47 15.16 10.33
C LEU A 248 -14.46 14.97 11.46
N GLU A 249 -14.75 14.13 12.44
CA GLU A 249 -13.77 13.80 13.49
C GLU A 249 -12.48 13.29 12.88
N ARG A 250 -12.57 12.40 11.88
CA ARG A 250 -11.39 11.89 11.15
C ARG A 250 -10.70 12.97 10.33
N TRP A 251 -11.45 13.86 9.71
CA TRP A 251 -10.91 15.02 9.01
C TRP A 251 -10.13 15.92 9.97
N HIS A 252 -10.74 16.33 11.08
CA HIS A 252 -10.10 17.15 12.10
C HIS A 252 -8.86 16.48 12.69
N GLY A 253 -8.94 15.17 12.96
CA GLY A 253 -7.79 14.37 13.40
C GLY A 253 -6.64 14.39 12.39
N THR A 254 -6.96 14.20 11.11
CA THR A 254 -5.97 14.24 10.00
C THR A 254 -5.33 15.62 9.88
N LEU A 255 -6.13 16.69 9.85
CA LEU A 255 -5.63 18.06 9.80
C LEU A 255 -4.69 18.38 10.97
N LYS A 256 -5.11 18.05 12.19
CA LYS A 256 -4.29 18.28 13.38
C LYS A 256 -2.99 17.50 13.35
N GLN A 257 -3.03 16.24 12.97
CA GLN A 257 -1.88 15.34 12.99
C GLN A 257 -0.91 15.60 11.83
N ASP A 258 -1.43 15.78 10.62
CA ASP A 258 -0.61 15.83 9.40
C ASP A 258 -0.22 17.27 9.03
N CYS A 259 -0.91 18.30 9.58
CA CYS A 259 -0.69 19.71 9.26
C CYS A 259 -0.32 20.56 10.47
N LEU A 260 -1.24 20.73 11.43
CA LEU A 260 -1.06 21.73 12.49
C LEU A 260 0.05 21.35 13.50
N ARG A 261 0.07 20.10 13.97
CA ARG A 261 1.09 19.65 14.95
C ARG A 261 2.52 19.68 14.42
N PRO A 262 2.80 19.22 13.19
CA PRO A 262 4.18 19.28 12.66
C PRO A 262 4.68 20.69 12.39
N ASN A 263 3.78 21.62 11.99
CA ASN A 263 4.15 22.98 11.59
C ASN A 263 4.09 24.01 12.73
N VAL A 264 3.45 23.70 13.85
CA VAL A 264 3.37 24.54 15.08
C VAL A 264 3.15 26.04 14.75
N PRO A 265 1.97 26.44 14.21
CA PRO A 265 1.75 27.83 13.83
C PRO A 265 1.82 28.77 15.04
N LEU A 266 2.43 29.94 14.85
CA LEU A 266 2.63 30.94 15.89
C LEU A 266 1.53 32.01 15.92
N SER A 267 0.73 32.12 14.85
CA SER A 267 -0.40 33.05 14.77
C SER A 267 -1.62 32.39 14.11
N ILE A 268 -2.79 33.00 14.27
CA ILE A 268 -4.02 32.56 13.60
C ILE A 268 -3.92 32.69 12.08
N GLU A 269 -3.23 33.72 11.58
CA GLU A 269 -3.00 33.97 10.15
C GLU A 269 -2.13 32.86 9.56
N GLU A 270 -1.05 32.49 10.25
CA GLU A 270 -0.20 31.37 9.84
C GLU A 270 -0.97 30.05 9.84
N ALA A 271 -1.75 29.80 10.88
CA ALA A 271 -2.63 28.64 10.95
C ALA A 271 -3.63 28.62 9.79
N ARG A 272 -4.23 29.75 9.43
CA ARG A 272 -5.13 29.85 8.25
C ARG A 272 -4.41 29.50 6.96
N LEU A 273 -3.22 30.02 6.74
CA LEU A 273 -2.40 29.71 5.54
C LEU A 273 -2.05 28.22 5.44
N LEU A 274 -1.67 27.60 6.56
CA LEU A 274 -1.41 26.16 6.63
C LEU A 274 -2.66 25.34 6.29
N VAL A 275 -3.81 25.71 6.85
CA VAL A 275 -5.09 25.02 6.61
C VAL A 275 -5.53 25.20 5.15
N VAL A 276 -5.39 26.40 4.54
CA VAL A 276 -5.67 26.62 3.09
C VAL A 276 -4.90 25.62 2.24
N ARG A 277 -3.58 25.56 2.41
CA ARG A 277 -2.72 24.67 1.64
C ARG A 277 -3.08 23.19 1.86
N PHE A 278 -3.37 22.84 3.11
CA PHE A 278 -3.71 21.47 3.46
C PHE A 278 -5.08 21.06 2.89
N VAL A 279 -6.11 21.92 2.94
CA VAL A 279 -7.42 21.66 2.34
C VAL A 279 -7.31 21.51 0.83
N GLN A 280 -6.53 22.36 0.18
CA GLN A 280 -6.27 22.24 -1.26
C GLN A 280 -5.63 20.90 -1.59
N HIS A 281 -4.55 20.51 -0.88
CA HIS A 281 -3.91 19.20 -1.02
C HIS A 281 -4.89 18.05 -0.73
N TYR A 282 -5.65 18.13 0.35
CA TYR A 282 -6.63 17.12 0.75
C TYR A 282 -7.70 16.91 -0.32
N ASN A 283 -8.25 17.98 -0.86
CA ASN A 283 -9.30 17.90 -1.86
C ASN A 283 -8.80 17.45 -3.23
N GLN A 284 -7.62 17.91 -3.67
CA GLN A 284 -7.17 17.76 -5.05
C GLN A 284 -6.11 16.67 -5.25
N SER A 285 -5.33 16.35 -4.21
CA SER A 285 -4.17 15.44 -4.37
C SER A 285 -4.24 14.20 -3.49
N ARG A 286 -4.82 14.31 -2.29
CA ARG A 286 -4.82 13.20 -1.32
C ARG A 286 -5.82 12.13 -1.72
N LEU A 287 -5.33 10.93 -2.00
CA LEU A 287 -6.17 9.76 -2.26
C LEU A 287 -6.85 9.26 -0.98
N HIS A 288 -8.16 9.13 -0.99
CA HIS A 288 -8.94 8.81 0.20
C HIS A 288 -9.47 7.36 0.19
N SER A 289 -9.09 6.56 1.20
CA SER A 289 -9.41 5.12 1.27
C SER A 289 -10.90 4.80 1.28
N ALA A 290 -11.73 5.66 1.90
CA ALA A 290 -13.18 5.43 2.00
C ALA A 290 -13.93 5.59 0.67
N ILE A 291 -13.31 6.21 -0.34
CA ILE A 291 -13.88 6.44 -1.67
C ILE A 291 -13.08 5.75 -2.78
N GLY A 292 -12.35 4.66 -2.44
CA GLY A 292 -11.62 3.85 -3.43
C GLY A 292 -10.26 4.42 -3.84
N TYR A 293 -9.62 5.22 -2.99
CA TYR A 293 -8.32 5.84 -3.28
C TYR A 293 -8.35 6.75 -4.51
N VAL A 294 -9.43 7.51 -4.69
CA VAL A 294 -9.48 8.69 -5.56
C VAL A 294 -9.40 9.95 -4.71
N THR A 295 -9.20 11.10 -5.34
CA THR A 295 -9.25 12.38 -4.62
C THR A 295 -10.71 12.75 -4.31
N PRO A 296 -10.97 13.51 -3.23
CA PRO A 296 -12.29 14.07 -2.98
C PRO A 296 -12.85 14.86 -4.17
N ALA A 297 -12.01 15.65 -4.86
CA ALA A 297 -12.40 16.42 -6.05
C ALA A 297 -12.81 15.52 -7.23
N ASP A 298 -12.09 14.42 -7.47
CA ASP A 298 -12.46 13.46 -8.52
C ASP A 298 -13.78 12.76 -8.21
N ARG A 299 -13.99 12.40 -6.95
CA ARG A 299 -15.25 11.79 -6.52
C ARG A 299 -16.41 12.78 -6.62
N LEU A 300 -16.19 14.05 -6.24
CA LEU A 300 -17.18 15.12 -6.36
C LEU A 300 -17.59 15.33 -7.83
N ALA A 301 -16.61 15.31 -8.74
CA ALA A 301 -16.82 15.49 -10.16
C ALA A 301 -17.27 14.21 -10.89
N GLY A 302 -17.51 13.10 -10.20
CA GLY A 302 -17.96 11.84 -10.80
C GLY A 302 -16.91 11.07 -11.62
N ARG A 303 -15.62 11.48 -11.57
CA ARG A 303 -14.54 10.88 -12.37
C ARG A 303 -14.03 9.53 -11.88
N GLN A 304 -14.46 9.03 -10.73
CA GLN A 304 -13.93 7.84 -10.07
C GLN A 304 -13.95 6.59 -10.95
N GLN A 305 -15.00 6.38 -11.76
CA GLN A 305 -15.11 5.18 -12.59
C GLN A 305 -14.05 5.16 -13.72
N ALA A 306 -13.81 6.31 -14.34
CA ALA A 306 -12.76 6.45 -15.35
C ALA A 306 -11.37 6.18 -14.75
N ILE A 307 -11.10 6.68 -13.54
CA ILE A 307 -9.84 6.44 -12.83
C ILE A 307 -9.68 4.94 -12.51
N PHE A 308 -10.73 4.26 -12.05
CA PHE A 308 -10.67 2.83 -11.77
C PHE A 308 -10.39 2.03 -13.04
N ALA A 309 -11.11 2.31 -14.12
CA ALA A 309 -10.90 1.65 -15.42
C ALA A 309 -9.46 1.85 -15.95
N ALA A 310 -8.93 3.07 -15.85
CA ALA A 310 -7.56 3.36 -16.26
C ALA A 310 -6.52 2.58 -15.42
N ARG A 311 -6.73 2.46 -14.10
CA ARG A 311 -5.85 1.67 -13.22
C ARG A 311 -5.89 0.18 -13.54
N ASP A 312 -7.08 -0.36 -13.84
CA ASP A 312 -7.22 -1.77 -14.23
C ASP A 312 -6.53 -2.05 -15.57
N GLN A 313 -6.62 -1.14 -16.53
CA GLN A 313 -5.88 -1.23 -17.79
C GLN A 313 -4.36 -1.20 -17.57
N LYS A 314 -3.86 -0.31 -16.72
CA LYS A 314 -2.42 -0.25 -16.36
C LYS A 314 -1.94 -1.55 -15.72
N LEU A 315 -2.74 -2.14 -14.83
CA LEU A 315 -2.43 -3.42 -14.21
C LEU A 315 -2.39 -4.57 -15.23
N ALA A 316 -3.36 -4.63 -16.14
CA ALA A 316 -3.41 -5.63 -17.19
C ALA A 316 -2.21 -5.52 -18.13
N ALA A 317 -1.93 -4.33 -18.63
CA ALA A 317 -0.79 -4.06 -19.50
C ALA A 317 0.57 -4.37 -18.84
N ALA A 318 0.71 -4.06 -17.55
CA ALA A 318 1.93 -4.40 -16.81
C ALA A 318 2.12 -5.91 -16.63
N ARG A 319 1.04 -6.67 -16.42
CA ARG A 319 1.09 -8.14 -16.34
C ARG A 319 1.51 -8.75 -17.68
N GLU A 320 0.94 -8.26 -18.75
CA GLU A 320 1.25 -8.72 -20.10
C GLU A 320 2.72 -8.45 -20.48
N ARG A 321 3.22 -7.22 -20.26
CA ARG A 321 4.64 -6.89 -20.47
C ARG A 321 5.57 -7.82 -19.71
N ARG A 322 5.29 -8.08 -18.43
CA ARG A 322 6.09 -9.01 -17.61
C ARG A 322 6.04 -10.44 -18.14
N ALA A 323 4.88 -10.91 -18.59
CA ALA A 323 4.72 -12.24 -19.16
C ALA A 323 5.52 -12.40 -20.47
N THR A 324 5.44 -11.42 -21.37
CA THR A 324 6.18 -11.41 -22.65
C THR A 324 7.69 -11.42 -22.40
N ARG A 325 8.18 -10.52 -21.55
CA ARG A 325 9.61 -10.42 -21.24
C ARG A 325 10.21 -11.72 -20.67
N ARG A 326 9.41 -12.44 -19.86
CA ARG A 326 9.84 -13.73 -19.34
C ARG A 326 9.88 -14.82 -20.39
N LYS A 327 8.90 -14.86 -21.30
CA LYS A 327 8.93 -15.79 -22.42
C LYS A 327 10.20 -15.61 -23.26
N GLU A 328 10.54 -14.36 -23.56
CA GLU A 328 11.76 -14.01 -24.28
C GLU A 328 13.04 -14.45 -23.51
N GLN A 329 13.10 -14.19 -22.20
CA GLN A 329 14.23 -14.63 -21.39
C GLN A 329 14.36 -16.16 -21.35
N THR A 330 13.25 -16.89 -21.23
CA THR A 330 13.26 -18.35 -21.26
C THR A 330 13.71 -18.88 -22.61
N GLN A 331 13.23 -18.31 -23.72
CA GLN A 331 13.66 -18.70 -25.08
C GLN A 331 15.16 -18.43 -25.30
N ARG A 332 15.68 -17.27 -24.87
CA ARG A 332 17.12 -16.96 -24.95
C ARG A 332 17.95 -17.98 -24.15
N TYR A 333 17.50 -18.31 -22.94
CA TYR A 333 18.19 -19.28 -22.10
C TYR A 333 18.22 -20.69 -22.75
N GLN A 334 17.09 -21.16 -23.31
CA GLN A 334 17.00 -22.42 -24.03
C GLN A 334 17.90 -22.45 -25.26
N HIS A 335 17.91 -21.36 -26.05
CA HIS A 335 18.76 -21.22 -27.22
C HIS A 335 20.26 -21.26 -26.86
N THR A 336 20.65 -20.56 -25.79
CA THR A 336 22.03 -20.58 -25.30
C THR A 336 22.45 -21.96 -24.82
N GLN A 337 21.56 -22.71 -24.18
CA GLN A 337 21.85 -24.10 -23.80
C GLN A 337 21.96 -25.03 -25.02
N HIS A 338 21.15 -24.84 -26.04
CA HIS A 338 21.21 -25.65 -27.27
C HIS A 338 22.55 -25.45 -27.99
N ILE A 339 23.00 -24.22 -28.17
CA ILE A 339 24.30 -23.89 -28.76
C ILE A 339 25.46 -24.48 -27.92
N ALA A 340 25.37 -24.43 -26.60
CA ALA A 340 26.40 -25.01 -25.73
C ALA A 340 26.48 -26.55 -25.82
N CYS A 341 25.33 -27.20 -26.03
CA CYS A 341 25.30 -28.65 -26.28
C CYS A 341 25.85 -29.03 -27.66
N GLU A 342 25.55 -28.28 -28.72
CA GLU A 342 26.05 -28.50 -30.07
C GLU A 342 27.58 -28.32 -30.16
N ASN A 343 28.11 -27.27 -29.54
CA ASN A 343 29.54 -27.01 -29.47
C ASN A 343 30.30 -28.01 -28.58
N GLY A 344 29.63 -28.59 -27.57
CA GLY A 344 30.18 -29.65 -26.72
C GLY A 344 30.28 -31.03 -27.39
N THR A 345 29.49 -31.28 -28.46
CA THR A 345 29.50 -32.52 -29.24
C THR A 345 30.54 -32.53 -30.35
N GLN A 346 30.96 -31.37 -30.85
CA GLN A 346 32.04 -31.30 -31.87
C GLN A 346 33.47 -31.41 -31.28
N GLY A 347 33.62 -31.25 -29.97
CA GLY A 347 34.94 -31.34 -29.29
C GLY A 347 35.37 -32.73 -28.85
N LYS A 348 34.62 -33.81 -29.13
CA LYS A 348 34.94 -35.19 -28.67
C LYS A 348 35.58 -36.11 -29.74
N ALA A 349 36.19 -35.54 -30.76
CA ALA A 349 36.91 -36.32 -31.78
C ALA A 349 38.46 -36.17 -31.74
N SER A 350 39.05 -35.69 -30.66
CA SER A 350 40.51 -35.82 -30.44
C SER A 350 40.77 -36.05 -28.96
N GLY A 351 41.23 -37.28 -28.66
CA GLY A 351 41.45 -37.72 -27.29
C GLY A 351 42.56 -36.97 -26.58
N VAL A 352 42.32 -36.62 -25.35
CA VAL A 352 43.31 -36.63 -24.25
C VAL A 352 42.54 -36.82 -22.95
N GLN A 353 42.96 -37.79 -22.15
CA GLN A 353 42.52 -38.02 -20.79
C GLN A 353 42.89 -36.78 -19.94
N GLY A 354 41.91 -36.21 -19.24
CA GLY A 354 42.14 -35.11 -18.32
C GLY A 354 40.92 -34.82 -17.48
N ALA A 355 41.01 -35.20 -16.20
CA ALA A 355 40.27 -34.76 -15.02
C ALA A 355 38.86 -34.16 -15.20
N ALA A 356 37.86 -34.87 -14.69
CA ALA A 356 36.48 -34.41 -14.51
C ALA A 356 36.43 -33.18 -13.58
N MET A 357 36.30 -32.01 -14.16
CA MET A 357 35.81 -30.84 -13.47
C MET A 357 34.29 -30.81 -13.58
N SER A 358 33.61 -30.95 -12.47
CA SER A 358 32.17 -30.71 -12.34
C SER A 358 31.80 -29.30 -12.80
N PRO A 359 30.75 -29.13 -13.60
CA PRO A 359 30.29 -27.78 -13.96
C PRO A 359 29.80 -27.06 -12.71
N LEU A 360 30.51 -26.02 -12.32
CA LEU A 360 30.05 -25.00 -11.37
C LEU A 360 28.74 -24.41 -11.91
N VAL A 361 27.63 -24.85 -11.34
CA VAL A 361 26.38 -24.16 -11.45
C VAL A 361 26.61 -22.76 -10.93
N ALA A 362 26.61 -21.79 -11.81
CA ALA A 362 26.53 -20.36 -11.44
C ALA A 362 25.26 -20.18 -10.60
N ARG A 363 25.37 -20.34 -9.30
CA ARG A 363 24.46 -19.79 -8.33
C ARG A 363 24.47 -18.31 -8.59
N ALA A 364 23.38 -17.76 -9.10
CA ALA A 364 23.04 -16.39 -8.81
C ALA A 364 22.97 -16.32 -7.28
N ALA A 365 24.07 -15.92 -6.68
CA ALA A 365 24.15 -15.62 -5.27
C ALA A 365 23.11 -14.57 -4.99
N ASP A 366 22.13 -14.90 -4.16
CA ASP A 366 21.51 -13.91 -3.31
C ASP A 366 22.70 -13.28 -2.56
N ALA A 367 23.11 -12.12 -3.06
CA ALA A 367 24.06 -11.27 -2.36
C ALA A 367 23.34 -10.79 -1.12
N ASP A 368 23.47 -11.56 -0.06
CA ASP A 368 23.35 -11.10 1.32
C ASP A 368 24.63 -10.28 1.57
N SER A 369 24.66 -9.09 0.95
CA SER A 369 25.69 -8.09 1.20
C SER A 369 25.25 -7.29 2.41
N THR A 370 25.76 -7.69 3.55
CA THR A 370 25.97 -6.80 4.68
C THR A 370 26.75 -5.57 4.21
N TYR A 371 26.00 -4.53 3.80
CA TYR A 371 26.56 -3.21 3.58
C TYR A 371 26.96 -2.63 4.95
N ARG A 372 28.25 -2.72 5.31
CA ARG A 372 28.86 -1.84 6.29
C ARG A 372 29.23 -0.56 5.57
N PRO A 373 28.72 0.60 5.98
CA PRO A 373 29.25 1.87 5.46
C PRO A 373 30.70 2.04 5.96
N THR A 374 31.61 2.16 5.02
CA THR A 374 32.95 2.66 5.30
C THR A 374 32.84 4.14 5.70
N GLU A 375 33.37 4.49 6.86
CA GLU A 375 33.56 5.86 7.31
C GLU A 375 34.41 6.62 6.26
N GLY A 376 33.84 7.60 5.57
CA GLY A 376 34.62 8.44 4.67
C GLY A 376 33.89 9.23 3.59
N GLU A 377 32.58 9.07 3.36
CA GLU A 377 31.88 9.91 2.39
C GLU A 377 30.99 10.93 3.09
N THR A 378 31.47 12.18 3.06
CA THR A 378 30.79 13.38 3.55
C THR A 378 29.53 13.66 2.73
N ASN A 379 28.42 13.70 3.41
CA ASN A 379 27.08 13.99 2.90
C ASN A 379 27.01 15.45 2.40
N PRO A 380 26.69 15.76 1.11
CA PRO A 380 26.70 17.13 0.58
C PRO A 380 25.44 17.96 0.91
N VAL A 381 24.61 17.57 1.87
CA VAL A 381 23.34 18.28 2.19
C VAL A 381 23.42 19.12 3.48
N ALA A 382 24.57 19.22 4.13
CA ALA A 382 24.73 19.98 5.37
C ALA A 382 25.35 21.39 5.14
N ASN A 383 24.84 22.19 4.18
CA ASN A 383 25.23 23.61 4.06
C ASN A 383 24.10 24.45 3.44
N LEU A 384 22.95 24.50 4.09
CA LEU A 384 22.03 25.61 3.93
C LEU A 384 22.04 26.41 5.23
N LYS A 385 22.82 27.50 5.21
CA LYS A 385 22.80 28.53 6.23
C LYS A 385 21.40 29.12 6.35
N PRO A 386 20.93 29.44 7.56
CA PRO A 386 19.66 30.17 7.74
C PRO A 386 19.86 31.60 7.20
N LEU A 387 18.93 32.04 6.36
CA LEU A 387 18.80 33.40 5.91
C LEU A 387 18.42 34.26 7.12
N THR A 388 19.33 35.14 7.52
CA THR A 388 19.07 36.22 8.47
C THR A 388 18.10 37.21 7.86
N PRO A 389 17.12 37.72 8.61
CA PRO A 389 16.24 38.79 8.13
C PRO A 389 17.02 40.11 8.11
N HIS A 390 17.07 40.76 6.95
CA HIS A 390 17.53 42.14 6.84
C HIS A 390 16.58 43.06 7.60
N SER A 391 17.13 43.69 8.61
CA SER A 391 16.57 44.86 9.25
C SER A 391 16.89 46.07 8.38
N GLU A 392 15.88 46.63 7.71
CA GLU A 392 15.87 48.02 7.29
C GLU A 392 14.44 48.55 7.37
N TYR A 393 14.12 49.17 8.46
CA TYR A 393 13.11 50.22 8.51
C TYR A 393 13.76 51.47 9.11
N SER A 394 14.22 52.33 8.20
CA SER A 394 14.59 53.68 8.47
C SER A 394 13.32 54.52 8.73
N SER A 395 13.34 55.18 9.85
CA SER A 395 12.47 56.27 10.29
C SER A 395 12.46 57.41 9.29
N SER A 396 11.23 57.90 8.94
CA SER A 396 11.03 59.31 8.64
C SER A 396 9.54 59.64 8.62
N ARG A 397 9.17 60.48 9.59
CA ARG A 397 7.99 61.39 9.72
C ARG A 397 6.62 60.81 9.79
#